data_154d519f1257787c15cc6fb17bee2d27
#
_entry.id   154d519f1257787c15cc6fb17bee2d27
#
_cell.length_a   1.000
_cell.length_b   1.000
_cell.length_c   1.000
_cell.angle_alpha   90.00
_cell.angle_beta   90.00
_cell.angle_gamma   90.00
#
_symmetry.space_group_name_H-M   'P 1'
#
loop_
_entity.id
_entity.type
_entity.pdbx_description
1 polymer ?
#
loop_
_entity_poly.entity_id
_entity_poly.type
_entity_poly.pdbx_seq_one_letter_code
_entity_poly.pdbx_strand_id
1 'polypeptide(L)'
;MTILHKLTLNLIFTVFVVSALRIVEQLDLKLEPQMEDLEKYLEDYVSNKPFALLLDYDGTLAAIQPHPNMTYMTEYTKEALLNISSYPNVYLAVISGRGVDDVKTKVGIDGIVYAGNHGLEILYPNGTRYIHEVPSDVKANFTKMVEALENLKRDGSWVENKKFSVTFHFRAVPEKDHEKINNEAKEIIEKFGYRANPAHCAIEAKPPVVWHKGKAAEYILNHSFGKDWREKIQVVFAGDDTTDEDVFELLQGIGVTFRVTKDPNIVTKATYKVPSTEAVTKVLQWVDKKFGNK
;
A
#
# COMPACT_ATOMS: atom_id res chain seq x y z
N MET A 1 -16.62 57.20 22.12
CA MET A 1 -15.76 56.00 22.11
C MET A 1 -14.71 56.20 21.05
N THR A 2 -13.49 56.54 21.45
CA THR A 2 -12.42 57.08 20.64
C THR A 2 -11.81 56.02 19.70
N ILE A 3 -11.33 56.46 18.53
CA ILE A 3 -10.69 55.62 17.50
C ILE A 3 -9.58 54.73 18.12
N LEU A 4 -8.94 55.18 19.18
CA LEU A 4 -7.93 54.41 19.94
C LEU A 4 -8.47 53.14 20.56
N HIS A 5 -9.73 53.13 21.03
CA HIS A 5 -10.38 51.97 21.65
C HIS A 5 -10.74 50.87 20.62
N LYS A 6 -11.08 51.25 19.38
CA LYS A 6 -11.32 50.34 18.27
C LYS A 6 -10.03 49.70 17.76
N LEU A 7 -8.91 50.43 17.73
CA LEU A 7 -7.61 49.92 17.33
C LEU A 7 -7.04 48.90 18.34
N THR A 8 -7.22 49.16 19.64
CA THR A 8 -6.76 48.25 20.69
C THR A 8 -7.60 46.95 20.70
N LEU A 9 -8.94 47.05 20.49
CA LEU A 9 -9.78 45.83 20.40
C LEU A 9 -9.47 44.97 19.18
N ASN A 10 -9.20 45.60 18.01
CA ASN A 10 -8.79 44.86 16.80
C ASN A 10 -7.43 44.18 16.97
N LEU A 11 -6.47 44.88 17.65
CA LEU A 11 -5.15 44.29 17.89
C LEU A 11 -5.20 43.09 18.83
N ILE A 12 -6.03 43.15 19.90
CA ILE A 12 -6.24 42.07 20.85
C ILE A 12 -6.95 40.88 20.15
N PHE A 13 -7.94 41.18 19.31
CA PHE A 13 -8.64 40.12 18.55
C PHE A 13 -7.71 39.44 17.54
N THR A 14 -6.87 40.19 16.84
CA THR A 14 -5.88 39.63 15.89
C THR A 14 -4.84 38.78 16.60
N VAL A 15 -4.34 39.21 17.77
CA VAL A 15 -3.38 38.43 18.57
C VAL A 15 -4.03 37.15 19.11
N PHE A 16 -5.30 37.19 19.51
CA PHE A 16 -6.05 35.99 19.96
C PHE A 16 -6.29 35.00 18.82
N VAL A 17 -6.66 35.48 17.63
CA VAL A 17 -6.88 34.63 16.44
C VAL A 17 -5.57 34.00 15.97
N VAL A 18 -4.46 34.75 15.94
CA VAL A 18 -3.13 34.23 15.59
C VAL A 18 -2.63 33.24 16.63
N SER A 19 -2.90 33.48 17.92
CA SER A 19 -2.54 32.52 18.99
C SER A 19 -3.40 31.26 18.95
N ALA A 20 -4.71 31.39 18.66
CA ALA A 20 -5.60 30.25 18.46
C ALA A 20 -5.23 29.43 17.22
N LEU A 21 -4.89 30.08 16.11
CA LEU A 21 -4.38 29.40 14.89
C LEU A 21 -3.06 28.67 15.17
N ARG A 22 -2.12 29.28 15.90
CA ARG A 22 -0.87 28.62 16.31
C ARG A 22 -1.12 27.44 17.27
N ILE A 23 -2.12 27.53 18.14
CA ILE A 23 -2.50 26.42 19.03
C ILE A 23 -3.15 25.30 18.22
N VAL A 24 -3.98 25.60 17.23
CA VAL A 24 -4.57 24.61 16.31
C VAL A 24 -3.48 23.99 15.45
N GLU A 25 -2.57 24.78 14.86
CA GLU A 25 -1.40 24.25 14.13
C GLU A 25 -0.47 23.41 15.03
N GLN A 26 -0.28 23.78 16.31
CA GLN A 26 0.48 22.98 17.27
C GLN A 26 -0.28 21.72 17.75
N LEU A 27 -1.62 21.75 17.75
CA LEU A 27 -2.45 20.57 18.03
C LEU A 27 -2.50 19.62 16.83
N ASP A 28 -2.54 20.13 15.59
CA ASP A 28 -2.42 19.31 14.39
C ASP A 28 -0.98 18.74 14.19
N LEU A 29 0.05 19.46 14.65
CA LEU A 29 1.45 18.98 14.68
C LEU A 29 1.73 17.94 15.79
N LYS A 30 0.77 17.67 16.70
CA LYS A 30 0.96 16.74 17.83
C LYS A 30 0.37 15.36 17.64
N LEU A 31 -0.17 15.02 16.48
CA LEU A 31 -0.78 13.70 16.25
C LEU A 31 0.00 12.85 15.25
N GLU A 32 1.34 12.73 15.44
CA GLU A 32 1.95 11.45 15.14
C GLU A 32 1.71 10.56 16.37
N PRO A 33 0.89 9.52 16.27
CA PRO A 33 0.66 8.64 17.42
C PRO A 33 2.00 8.03 17.82
N GLN A 34 2.40 8.26 19.07
CA GLN A 34 3.54 7.56 19.66
C GLN A 34 3.24 6.06 19.63
N MET A 35 4.25 5.20 19.64
CA MET A 35 4.02 3.74 19.59
C MET A 35 3.07 3.24 20.68
N GLU A 36 3.13 3.83 21.87
CA GLU A 36 2.22 3.54 22.98
C GLU A 36 0.76 3.89 22.65
N ASP A 37 0.54 4.96 21.87
CA ASP A 37 -0.79 5.34 21.38
C ASP A 37 -1.31 4.33 20.34
N LEU A 38 -0.43 3.79 19.46
CA LEU A 38 -0.82 2.78 18.46
C LEU A 38 -1.29 1.48 19.12
N GLU A 39 -0.58 0.99 20.14
CA GLU A 39 -1.00 -0.19 20.90
C GLU A 39 -2.37 0.04 21.53
N LYS A 40 -2.59 1.19 22.17
CA LYS A 40 -3.86 1.56 22.77
C LYS A 40 -5.00 1.59 21.74
N TYR A 41 -4.80 2.23 20.59
CA TYR A 41 -5.81 2.28 19.54
C TYR A 41 -6.14 0.90 18.97
N LEU A 42 -5.15 0.03 18.82
CA LEU A 42 -5.37 -1.35 18.41
C LEU A 42 -6.12 -2.13 19.51
N GLU A 43 -5.80 -1.93 20.79
CA GLU A 43 -6.52 -2.55 21.89
C GLU A 43 -7.98 -2.11 22.00
N ASP A 44 -8.25 -0.83 21.79
CA ASP A 44 -9.61 -0.29 21.76
C ASP A 44 -10.42 -0.78 20.55
N TYR A 45 -9.75 -1.01 19.41
CA TYR A 45 -10.39 -1.49 18.17
C TYR A 45 -10.61 -3.01 18.16
N VAL A 46 -9.62 -3.81 18.59
CA VAL A 46 -9.66 -5.28 18.48
C VAL A 46 -10.50 -5.90 19.60
N SER A 47 -11.61 -6.52 19.21
CA SER A 47 -12.55 -7.22 20.08
C SER A 47 -12.44 -8.74 19.93
N ASN A 48 -13.50 -9.46 20.29
CA ASN A 48 -13.61 -10.91 20.11
C ASN A 48 -14.07 -11.34 18.71
N LYS A 49 -14.23 -10.39 17.76
CA LYS A 49 -14.57 -10.74 16.37
C LYS A 49 -13.35 -11.35 15.66
N PRO A 50 -13.56 -12.15 14.60
CA PRO A 50 -12.47 -12.55 13.72
C PRO A 50 -11.70 -11.33 13.21
N PHE A 51 -10.40 -11.49 13.03
CA PHE A 51 -9.49 -10.40 12.70
C PHE A 51 -8.83 -10.66 11.35
N ALA A 52 -8.85 -9.69 10.45
CA ALA A 52 -8.15 -9.74 9.18
C ALA A 52 -7.02 -8.71 9.16
N LEU A 53 -5.82 -9.18 8.88
CA LEU A 53 -4.62 -8.36 8.69
C LEU A 53 -4.24 -8.40 7.21
N LEU A 54 -4.41 -7.28 6.54
CA LEU A 54 -4.04 -7.10 5.14
C LEU A 54 -2.78 -6.21 5.09
N LEU A 55 -1.80 -6.57 4.29
CA LEU A 55 -0.50 -5.89 4.28
C LEU A 55 -0.01 -5.69 2.84
N ASP A 56 0.54 -4.52 2.54
CA ASP A 56 1.41 -4.37 1.40
C ASP A 56 2.81 -4.92 1.71
N TYR A 57 3.65 -5.11 0.68
CA TYR A 57 4.98 -5.69 0.84
C TYR A 57 6.09 -4.65 0.77
N ASP A 58 6.29 -4.00 -0.39
CA ASP A 58 7.39 -3.06 -0.62
C ASP A 58 7.13 -1.73 0.09
N GLY A 59 8.06 -1.26 0.91
CA GLY A 59 7.88 -0.05 1.73
C GLY A 59 7.07 -0.28 3.01
N THR A 60 6.44 -1.45 3.16
CA THR A 60 5.58 -1.81 4.29
C THR A 60 6.16 -2.97 5.12
N LEU A 61 6.27 -4.16 4.56
CA LEU A 61 6.90 -5.33 5.20
C LEU A 61 8.41 -5.37 4.97
N ALA A 62 8.86 -4.85 3.84
CA ALA A 62 10.26 -4.80 3.44
C ALA A 62 10.63 -3.39 3.01
N ALA A 63 11.75 -2.86 3.48
CA ALA A 63 12.22 -1.53 3.09
C ALA A 63 12.49 -1.47 1.58
N ILE A 64 12.13 -0.35 0.95
CA ILE A 64 12.40 -0.11 -0.48
C ILE A 64 13.89 -0.16 -0.76
N GLN A 65 14.26 -0.89 -1.81
CA GLN A 65 15.64 -1.06 -2.26
C GLN A 65 15.83 -0.50 -3.69
N PRO A 66 17.07 -0.22 -4.11
CA PRO A 66 17.35 0.24 -5.47
C PRO A 66 16.88 -0.71 -6.57
N HIS A 67 16.84 -2.01 -6.30
CA HIS A 67 16.35 -3.03 -7.21
C HIS A 67 15.34 -3.96 -6.51
N PRO A 68 14.20 -4.31 -7.15
CA PRO A 68 13.15 -5.14 -6.55
C PRO A 68 13.64 -6.49 -5.99
N ASN A 69 14.64 -7.11 -6.62
CA ASN A 69 15.19 -8.39 -6.14
C ASN A 69 15.94 -8.27 -4.80
N MET A 70 16.37 -7.06 -4.43
CA MET A 70 17.15 -6.82 -3.21
C MET A 70 16.25 -6.60 -1.97
N THR A 71 14.93 -6.49 -2.13
CA THR A 71 14.02 -6.32 -1.00
C THR A 71 13.90 -7.60 -0.21
N TYR A 72 13.91 -7.48 1.11
CA TYR A 72 13.70 -8.56 2.06
C TYR A 72 13.07 -8.04 3.33
N MET A 73 12.30 -8.89 4.00
CA MET A 73 11.81 -8.63 5.35
C MET A 73 12.92 -8.90 6.36
N THR A 74 12.90 -8.18 7.48
CA THR A 74 13.75 -8.54 8.62
C THR A 74 13.31 -9.86 9.23
N GLU A 75 14.22 -10.56 9.91
CA GLU A 75 13.88 -11.80 10.61
C GLU A 75 12.76 -11.58 11.64
N TYR A 76 12.75 -10.44 12.33
CA TYR A 76 11.69 -10.10 13.28
C TYR A 76 10.32 -9.95 12.62
N THR A 77 10.27 -9.30 11.45
CA THR A 77 9.03 -9.17 10.66
C THR A 77 8.54 -10.53 10.22
N LYS A 78 9.45 -11.38 9.72
CA LYS A 78 9.15 -12.72 9.24
C LYS A 78 8.66 -13.64 10.36
N GLU A 79 9.31 -13.62 11.50
CA GLU A 79 8.93 -14.39 12.69
C GLU A 79 7.53 -14.01 13.18
N ALA A 80 7.25 -12.70 13.33
CA ALA A 80 5.94 -12.23 13.74
C ALA A 80 4.84 -12.68 12.75
N LEU A 81 5.06 -12.54 11.44
CA LEU A 81 4.10 -12.98 10.43
C LEU A 81 3.90 -14.50 10.44
N LEU A 82 4.96 -15.27 10.64
CA LEU A 82 4.88 -16.73 10.71
C LEU A 82 4.02 -17.16 11.90
N ASN A 83 4.23 -16.55 13.07
CA ASN A 83 3.41 -16.82 14.25
C ASN A 83 1.94 -16.45 13.98
N ILE A 84 1.69 -15.22 13.49
CA ILE A 84 0.35 -14.72 13.18
C ILE A 84 -0.38 -15.64 12.20
N SER A 85 0.32 -16.17 11.18
CA SER A 85 -0.28 -17.07 10.18
C SER A 85 -0.82 -18.39 10.76
N SER A 86 -0.35 -18.76 11.94
CA SER A 86 -0.78 -19.97 12.64
C SER A 86 -2.04 -19.78 13.49
N TYR A 87 -2.48 -18.54 13.74
CA TYR A 87 -3.61 -18.26 14.61
C TYR A 87 -4.95 -18.42 13.90
N PRO A 88 -5.84 -19.32 14.37
CA PRO A 88 -7.10 -19.64 13.68
C PRO A 88 -8.07 -18.45 13.59
N ASN A 89 -7.92 -17.47 14.46
CA ASN A 89 -8.77 -16.26 14.50
C ASN A 89 -8.18 -15.08 13.73
N VAL A 90 -7.03 -15.23 13.07
CA VAL A 90 -6.38 -14.21 12.28
C VAL A 90 -6.32 -14.63 10.82
N TYR A 91 -6.91 -13.83 9.97
CA TYR A 91 -6.83 -13.98 8.52
C TYR A 91 -5.75 -13.06 7.98
N LEU A 92 -4.72 -13.63 7.35
CA LEU A 92 -3.59 -12.89 6.85
C LEU A 92 -3.57 -12.87 5.31
N ALA A 93 -3.40 -11.66 4.73
CA ALA A 93 -3.24 -11.49 3.29
C ALA A 93 -2.18 -10.44 2.96
N VAL A 94 -1.41 -10.68 1.89
CA VAL A 94 -0.45 -9.72 1.34
C VAL A 94 -0.93 -9.27 -0.04
N ILE A 95 -1.08 -7.94 -0.25
CA ILE A 95 -1.57 -7.33 -1.48
C ILE A 95 -0.48 -6.42 -2.04
N SER A 96 0.15 -6.82 -3.13
CA SER A 96 1.36 -6.17 -3.67
C SER A 96 1.25 -5.81 -5.15
N GLY A 97 2.03 -4.84 -5.59
CA GLY A 97 2.28 -4.55 -7.00
C GLY A 97 3.18 -5.58 -7.70
N ARG A 98 3.83 -6.48 -6.95
CA ARG A 98 4.63 -7.60 -7.47
C ARG A 98 3.75 -8.65 -8.13
N GLY A 99 4.34 -9.50 -8.98
CA GLY A 99 3.66 -10.74 -9.40
C GLY A 99 3.38 -11.65 -8.19
N VAL A 100 2.29 -12.42 -8.24
CA VAL A 100 1.84 -13.22 -7.09
C VAL A 100 2.86 -14.27 -6.66
N ASP A 101 3.53 -14.92 -7.60
CA ASP A 101 4.55 -15.94 -7.30
C ASP A 101 5.83 -15.30 -6.70
N ASP A 102 6.17 -14.07 -7.13
CA ASP A 102 7.30 -13.32 -6.58
C ASP A 102 7.03 -12.89 -5.14
N VAL A 103 5.90 -12.25 -4.88
CA VAL A 103 5.58 -11.83 -3.49
C VAL A 103 5.43 -13.03 -2.57
N LYS A 104 4.86 -14.16 -3.02
CA LYS A 104 4.82 -15.41 -2.24
C LYS A 104 6.23 -15.90 -1.90
N THR A 105 7.14 -15.89 -2.86
CA THR A 105 8.54 -16.29 -2.64
C THR A 105 9.25 -15.36 -1.65
N LYS A 106 9.02 -14.04 -1.77
CA LYS A 106 9.63 -13.02 -0.91
C LYS A 106 9.14 -13.11 0.53
N VAL A 107 7.85 -13.33 0.75
CA VAL A 107 7.26 -13.50 2.10
C VAL A 107 7.59 -14.87 2.67
N GLY A 108 7.47 -15.93 1.86
CA GLY A 108 7.89 -17.29 2.21
C GLY A 108 7.04 -17.93 3.33
N ILE A 109 5.76 -17.59 3.45
CA ILE A 109 4.82 -18.12 4.45
C ILE A 109 3.69 -18.82 3.70
N ASP A 110 3.42 -20.06 4.05
CA ASP A 110 2.26 -20.81 3.53
C ASP A 110 0.99 -20.54 4.37
N GLY A 111 -0.15 -20.90 3.81
CA GLY A 111 -1.43 -20.78 4.55
C GLY A 111 -2.05 -19.38 4.56
N ILE A 112 -1.49 -18.41 3.86
CA ILE A 112 -2.00 -17.05 3.75
C ILE A 112 -2.42 -16.72 2.30
N VAL A 113 -3.16 -15.62 2.13
CA VAL A 113 -3.55 -15.13 0.80
C VAL A 113 -2.50 -14.20 0.23
N TYR A 114 -2.19 -14.39 -1.05
CA TYR A 114 -1.31 -13.50 -1.81
C TYR A 114 -2.06 -12.89 -2.98
N ALA A 115 -2.04 -11.57 -3.09
CA ALA A 115 -2.59 -10.85 -4.22
C ALA A 115 -1.46 -10.08 -4.93
N GLY A 116 -1.18 -10.48 -6.17
CA GLY A 116 -0.16 -9.88 -7.01
C GLY A 116 -0.74 -8.95 -8.06
N ASN A 117 0.11 -8.12 -8.69
CA ASN A 117 -0.28 -7.15 -9.70
C ASN A 117 -1.45 -6.25 -9.23
N HIS A 118 -1.36 -5.73 -7.99
CA HIS A 118 -2.43 -4.98 -7.32
C HIS A 118 -3.75 -5.75 -7.21
N GLY A 119 -3.66 -7.09 -7.12
CA GLY A 119 -4.81 -8.00 -6.98
C GLY A 119 -5.39 -8.52 -8.29
N LEU A 120 -4.78 -8.25 -9.46
CA LEU A 120 -5.21 -8.88 -10.72
C LEU A 120 -5.09 -10.41 -10.67
N GLU A 121 -4.20 -10.93 -9.84
CA GLU A 121 -4.08 -12.35 -9.53
C GLU A 121 -4.07 -12.54 -8.01
N ILE A 122 -4.94 -13.44 -7.51
CA ILE A 122 -5.02 -13.77 -6.08
C ILE A 122 -4.83 -15.27 -5.93
N LEU A 123 -3.87 -15.66 -5.09
CA LEU A 123 -3.58 -17.04 -4.72
C LEU A 123 -4.08 -17.29 -3.30
N TYR A 124 -4.98 -18.23 -3.16
CA TYR A 124 -5.52 -18.67 -1.88
C TYR A 124 -4.70 -19.81 -1.25
N PRO A 125 -4.79 -20.03 0.08
CA PRO A 125 -4.05 -21.07 0.79
C PRO A 125 -4.24 -22.49 0.24
N ASN A 126 -5.42 -22.77 -0.28
CA ASN A 126 -5.75 -24.08 -0.89
C ASN A 126 -5.20 -24.28 -2.31
N GLY A 127 -4.40 -23.31 -2.82
CA GLY A 127 -3.85 -23.33 -4.17
C GLY A 127 -4.80 -22.79 -5.25
N THR A 128 -6.03 -22.43 -4.92
CA THR A 128 -6.97 -21.81 -5.87
C THR A 128 -6.44 -20.44 -6.27
N ARG A 129 -6.54 -20.14 -7.57
CA ARG A 129 -6.18 -18.82 -8.12
C ARG A 129 -7.42 -18.12 -8.68
N TYR A 130 -7.59 -16.87 -8.29
CA TYR A 130 -8.47 -15.93 -8.97
C TYR A 130 -7.63 -15.09 -9.92
N ILE A 131 -8.09 -14.92 -11.15
CA ILE A 131 -7.49 -14.02 -12.14
C ILE A 131 -8.58 -13.06 -12.59
N HIS A 132 -8.35 -11.76 -12.39
CA HIS A 132 -9.27 -10.75 -12.86
C HIS A 132 -9.32 -10.75 -14.38
N GLU A 133 -10.52 -10.64 -14.94
CA GLU A 133 -10.73 -10.68 -16.39
C GLU A 133 -10.13 -9.44 -17.07
N VAL A 134 -9.27 -9.69 -18.04
CA VAL A 134 -8.67 -8.67 -18.91
C VAL A 134 -9.21 -8.89 -20.33
N PRO A 135 -9.58 -7.84 -21.06
CA PRO A 135 -10.06 -7.97 -22.47
C PRO A 135 -9.13 -8.84 -23.32
N SER A 136 -9.71 -9.74 -24.09
CA SER A 136 -8.95 -10.78 -24.80
C SER A 136 -7.97 -10.22 -25.83
N ASP A 137 -8.31 -9.13 -26.47
CA ASP A 137 -7.47 -8.39 -27.43
C ASP A 137 -6.24 -7.77 -26.73
N VAL A 138 -6.43 -7.16 -25.56
CA VAL A 138 -5.34 -6.62 -24.74
C VAL A 138 -4.43 -7.75 -24.27
N LYS A 139 -5.01 -8.84 -23.75
CA LYS A 139 -4.27 -10.01 -23.31
C LYS A 139 -3.44 -10.63 -24.42
N ALA A 140 -3.97 -10.71 -25.64
CA ALA A 140 -3.27 -11.24 -26.81
C ALA A 140 -2.06 -10.37 -27.23
N ASN A 141 -2.05 -9.09 -26.89
CA ASN A 141 -0.97 -8.16 -27.19
C ASN A 141 0.15 -8.14 -26.14
N PHE A 142 -0.03 -8.79 -24.99
CA PHE A 142 0.91 -8.71 -23.86
C PHE A 142 2.34 -9.09 -24.23
N THR A 143 2.54 -10.26 -24.87
CA THR A 143 3.87 -10.73 -25.25
C THR A 143 4.55 -9.77 -26.25
N LYS A 144 3.79 -9.26 -27.23
CA LYS A 144 4.32 -8.29 -28.20
C LYS A 144 4.73 -6.97 -27.55
N MET A 145 3.96 -6.51 -26.57
CA MET A 145 4.31 -5.32 -25.80
C MET A 145 5.61 -5.54 -24.99
N VAL A 146 5.72 -6.69 -24.32
CA VAL A 146 6.95 -7.05 -23.58
C VAL A 146 8.16 -7.06 -24.51
N GLU A 147 8.07 -7.73 -25.65
CA GLU A 147 9.13 -7.78 -26.67
C GLU A 147 9.51 -6.38 -27.18
N ALA A 148 8.53 -5.51 -27.40
CA ALA A 148 8.81 -4.14 -27.82
C ALA A 148 9.52 -3.32 -26.74
N LEU A 149 9.15 -3.49 -25.47
CA LEU A 149 9.84 -2.86 -24.33
C LEU A 149 11.24 -3.44 -24.13
N GLU A 150 11.43 -4.74 -24.32
CA GLU A 150 12.75 -5.38 -24.30
C GLU A 150 13.68 -4.80 -25.38
N ASN A 151 13.17 -4.54 -26.57
CA ASN A 151 13.91 -3.91 -27.67
C ASN A 151 14.19 -2.41 -27.43
N LEU A 152 13.42 -1.74 -26.57
CA LEU A 152 13.67 -0.37 -26.16
C LEU A 152 14.80 -0.24 -25.16
N LYS A 153 15.19 -1.33 -24.49
CA LYS A 153 16.23 -1.30 -23.44
C LYS A 153 17.53 -0.69 -23.94
N ARG A 154 18.17 0.03 -23.05
CA ARG A 154 19.52 0.58 -23.17
C ARG A 154 20.23 0.44 -21.82
N ASP A 155 21.52 0.72 -21.77
CA ASP A 155 22.29 0.63 -20.53
C ASP A 155 21.62 1.40 -19.40
N GLY A 156 21.41 0.73 -18.26
CA GLY A 156 20.74 1.29 -17.09
C GLY A 156 19.22 1.13 -17.08
N SER A 157 18.62 0.47 -18.10
CA SER A 157 17.19 0.14 -18.11
C SER A 157 16.94 -1.37 -18.12
N TRP A 158 15.78 -1.79 -17.60
CA TRP A 158 15.35 -3.19 -17.64
C TRP A 158 13.82 -3.32 -17.65
N VAL A 159 13.33 -4.47 -18.09
CA VAL A 159 11.92 -4.83 -18.09
C VAL A 159 11.63 -5.81 -16.96
N GLU A 160 10.69 -5.48 -16.10
CA GLU A 160 10.15 -6.37 -15.07
C GLU A 160 8.80 -6.92 -15.54
N ASN A 161 8.78 -8.16 -16.02
CA ASN A 161 7.58 -8.84 -16.47
C ASN A 161 6.88 -9.55 -15.29
N LYS A 162 5.69 -9.08 -14.91
CA LYS A 162 4.89 -9.62 -13.80
C LYS A 162 3.72 -10.49 -14.29
N LYS A 163 3.73 -10.96 -15.55
CA LYS A 163 2.71 -11.77 -16.23
C LYS A 163 1.41 -11.02 -16.61
N PHE A 164 0.92 -10.11 -15.77
CA PHE A 164 -0.31 -9.33 -15.99
C PHE A 164 -0.06 -7.83 -16.12
N SER A 165 1.05 -7.37 -15.60
CA SER A 165 1.58 -6.02 -15.80
C SER A 165 3.07 -6.09 -16.10
N VAL A 166 3.64 -4.98 -16.56
CA VAL A 166 5.07 -4.83 -16.86
C VAL A 166 5.53 -3.51 -16.31
N THR A 167 6.68 -3.49 -15.65
CA THR A 167 7.35 -2.25 -15.31
C THR A 167 8.62 -2.11 -16.13
N PHE A 168 8.73 -1.00 -16.87
CA PHE A 168 9.95 -0.60 -17.55
C PHE A 168 10.70 0.38 -16.66
N HIS A 169 11.83 -0.06 -16.13
CA HIS A 169 12.69 0.71 -15.24
C HIS A 169 13.80 1.39 -16.02
N PHE A 170 14.09 2.66 -15.68
CA PHE A 170 15.17 3.44 -16.31
C PHE A 170 15.97 4.27 -15.30
N ARG A 171 15.97 3.86 -14.01
CA ARG A 171 16.63 4.59 -12.92
C ARG A 171 18.13 4.80 -13.14
N ALA A 172 18.83 3.82 -13.72
CA ALA A 172 20.26 3.91 -13.97
C ALA A 172 20.62 4.45 -15.38
N VAL A 173 19.61 4.85 -16.17
CA VAL A 173 19.81 5.62 -17.40
C VAL A 173 20.24 7.05 -17.01
N PRO A 174 21.12 7.75 -17.78
CA PRO A 174 21.42 9.15 -17.53
C PRO A 174 20.17 10.04 -17.46
N GLU A 175 20.06 10.90 -16.45
CA GLU A 175 18.87 11.70 -16.15
C GLU A 175 18.37 12.54 -17.35
N LYS A 176 19.30 13.07 -18.15
CA LYS A 176 18.98 13.81 -19.39
C LYS A 176 18.19 13.01 -20.41
N ASP A 177 18.22 11.68 -20.34
CA ASP A 177 17.54 10.77 -21.27
C ASP A 177 16.24 10.19 -20.66
N HIS A 178 15.93 10.48 -19.39
CA HIS A 178 14.74 9.93 -18.69
C HIS A 178 13.43 10.33 -19.38
N GLU A 179 13.24 11.58 -19.74
CA GLU A 179 12.02 12.05 -20.41
C GLU A 179 11.81 11.33 -21.75
N LYS A 180 12.88 11.23 -22.53
CA LYS A 180 12.83 10.58 -23.83
C LYS A 180 12.46 9.11 -23.73
N ILE A 181 13.17 8.34 -22.89
CA ILE A 181 12.93 6.90 -22.74
C ILE A 181 11.56 6.61 -22.11
N ASN A 182 11.10 7.47 -21.20
CA ASN A 182 9.76 7.38 -20.61
C ASN A 182 8.66 7.57 -21.69
N ASN A 183 8.82 8.57 -22.57
CA ASN A 183 7.86 8.83 -23.64
C ASN A 183 7.85 7.69 -24.68
N GLU A 184 9.02 7.17 -25.07
CA GLU A 184 9.13 6.02 -25.96
C GLU A 184 8.45 4.77 -25.37
N ALA A 185 8.68 4.49 -24.08
CA ALA A 185 8.03 3.37 -23.37
C ALA A 185 6.51 3.57 -23.27
N LYS A 186 6.05 4.78 -22.97
CA LYS A 186 4.63 5.14 -22.93
C LYS A 186 3.93 4.89 -24.27
N GLU A 187 4.51 5.34 -25.37
CA GLU A 187 3.96 5.12 -26.72
C GLU A 187 3.83 3.62 -27.04
N ILE A 188 4.84 2.82 -26.68
CA ILE A 188 4.77 1.35 -26.83
C ILE A 188 3.62 0.78 -26.02
N ILE A 189 3.52 1.11 -24.75
CA ILE A 189 2.49 0.59 -23.83
C ILE A 189 1.10 0.91 -24.36
N GLU A 190 0.85 2.17 -24.71
CA GLU A 190 -0.45 2.64 -25.20
C GLU A 190 -0.82 2.04 -26.57
N LYS A 191 0.15 1.85 -27.47
CA LYS A 191 -0.04 1.19 -28.77
C LYS A 191 -0.61 -0.22 -28.63
N PHE A 192 -0.24 -0.95 -27.59
CA PHE A 192 -0.73 -2.31 -27.34
C PHE A 192 -1.99 -2.37 -26.46
N GLY A 193 -2.63 -1.22 -26.19
CA GLY A 193 -3.90 -1.12 -25.47
C GLY A 193 -3.78 -1.17 -23.94
N TYR A 194 -2.55 -1.04 -23.39
CA TYR A 194 -2.32 -0.95 -21.96
C TYR A 194 -2.32 0.51 -21.47
N ARG A 195 -2.60 0.72 -20.19
CA ARG A 195 -2.44 2.04 -19.56
C ARG A 195 -1.01 2.20 -19.08
N ALA A 196 -0.41 3.33 -19.42
CA ALA A 196 0.92 3.72 -18.99
C ALA A 196 0.83 4.55 -17.69
N ASN A 197 1.28 4.00 -16.58
CA ASN A 197 1.24 4.65 -15.28
C ASN A 197 2.65 5.08 -14.87
N PRO A 198 2.88 6.38 -14.63
CA PRO A 198 4.18 6.86 -14.16
C PRO A 198 4.54 6.26 -12.79
N ALA A 199 5.82 5.92 -12.61
CA ALA A 199 6.40 5.51 -11.35
C ALA A 199 7.78 6.20 -11.17
N HIS A 200 8.41 6.05 -10.00
CA HIS A 200 9.69 6.69 -9.74
C HIS A 200 10.81 6.09 -10.59
N CYS A 201 11.28 6.85 -11.60
CA CYS A 201 12.24 6.40 -12.63
C CYS A 201 11.83 5.09 -13.30
N ALA A 202 10.52 4.93 -13.56
CA ALA A 202 9.92 3.77 -14.21
C ALA A 202 8.56 4.15 -14.80
N ILE A 203 8.03 3.27 -15.67
CA ILE A 203 6.66 3.35 -16.17
C ILE A 203 6.04 1.96 -16.12
N GLU A 204 4.84 1.86 -15.56
CA GLU A 204 4.13 0.60 -15.41
C GLU A 204 3.00 0.47 -16.42
N ALA A 205 3.03 -0.61 -17.19
CA ALA A 205 1.95 -1.02 -18.10
C ALA A 205 0.93 -1.85 -17.32
N LYS A 206 -0.28 -1.33 -17.15
CA LYS A 206 -1.42 -2.04 -16.54
C LYS A 206 -2.52 -2.29 -17.58
N PRO A 207 -3.23 -3.43 -17.51
CA PRO A 207 -4.39 -3.64 -18.37
C PRO A 207 -5.46 -2.56 -18.13
N PRO A 208 -6.26 -2.20 -19.15
CA PRO A 208 -7.24 -1.12 -19.06
C PRO A 208 -8.54 -1.56 -18.35
N VAL A 209 -8.40 -2.17 -17.18
CA VAL A 209 -9.51 -2.62 -16.32
C VAL A 209 -9.70 -1.69 -15.13
N VAL A 210 -10.92 -1.63 -14.61
CA VAL A 210 -11.24 -0.88 -13.39
C VAL A 210 -10.96 -1.79 -12.18
N TRP A 211 -9.67 -1.99 -11.90
CA TRP A 211 -9.19 -2.83 -10.82
C TRP A 211 -8.00 -2.19 -10.11
N HIS A 212 -7.96 -2.30 -8.78
CA HIS A 212 -6.94 -1.70 -7.92
C HIS A 212 -6.90 -2.41 -6.55
N LYS A 213 -5.94 -2.09 -5.69
CA LYS A 213 -5.75 -2.77 -4.38
C LYS A 213 -7.02 -2.74 -3.51
N GLY A 214 -7.80 -1.65 -3.51
CA GLY A 214 -9.06 -1.57 -2.76
C GLY A 214 -10.09 -2.59 -3.22
N LYS A 215 -10.29 -2.75 -4.54
CA LYS A 215 -11.19 -3.79 -5.09
C LYS A 215 -10.68 -5.19 -4.82
N ALA A 216 -9.37 -5.39 -4.85
CA ALA A 216 -8.77 -6.68 -4.50
C ALA A 216 -9.01 -7.02 -3.02
N ALA A 217 -8.79 -6.06 -2.11
CA ALA A 217 -9.07 -6.23 -0.69
C ALA A 217 -10.55 -6.54 -0.44
N GLU A 218 -11.47 -5.78 -1.05
CA GLU A 218 -12.90 -6.04 -0.96
C GLU A 218 -13.28 -7.42 -1.50
N TYR A 219 -12.70 -7.83 -2.63
CA TYR A 219 -12.93 -9.15 -3.19
C TYR A 219 -12.45 -10.27 -2.25
N ILE A 220 -11.24 -10.15 -1.69
CA ILE A 220 -10.69 -11.10 -0.72
C ILE A 220 -11.59 -11.22 0.51
N LEU A 221 -12.01 -10.09 1.08
CA LEU A 221 -12.87 -10.06 2.26
C LEU A 221 -14.27 -10.63 1.97
N ASN A 222 -14.88 -10.27 0.84
CA ASN A 222 -16.15 -10.84 0.40
C ASN A 222 -16.08 -12.35 0.19
N HIS A 223 -14.99 -12.84 -0.44
CA HIS A 223 -14.79 -14.25 -0.71
C HIS A 223 -14.64 -15.08 0.57
N SER A 224 -13.90 -14.55 1.55
CA SER A 224 -13.54 -15.27 2.77
C SER A 224 -14.58 -15.17 3.88
N PHE A 225 -15.33 -14.07 3.96
CA PHE A 225 -16.24 -13.77 5.07
C PHE A 225 -17.68 -13.45 4.64
N GLY A 226 -17.94 -13.41 3.33
CA GLY A 226 -19.26 -13.04 2.80
C GLY A 226 -19.43 -11.53 2.62
N LYS A 227 -20.51 -11.12 1.92
CA LYS A 227 -20.78 -9.71 1.57
C LYS A 227 -21.00 -8.79 2.79
N ASP A 228 -21.33 -9.38 3.90
CA ASP A 228 -21.56 -8.73 5.20
C ASP A 228 -20.32 -8.72 6.11
N TRP A 229 -19.12 -8.90 5.54
CA TRP A 229 -17.85 -8.92 6.27
C TRP A 229 -17.63 -7.67 7.14
N ARG A 230 -18.14 -6.52 6.72
CA ARG A 230 -18.01 -5.26 7.48
C ARG A 230 -18.59 -5.33 8.89
N GLU A 231 -19.60 -6.16 9.10
CA GLU A 231 -20.24 -6.37 10.41
C GLU A 231 -19.60 -7.51 11.20
N LYS A 232 -18.99 -8.47 10.49
CA LYS A 232 -18.51 -9.74 11.06
C LYS A 232 -17.08 -9.71 11.54
N ILE A 233 -16.21 -8.95 10.87
CA ILE A 233 -14.77 -8.99 11.13
C ILE A 233 -14.21 -7.60 11.39
N GLN A 234 -13.04 -7.58 12.01
CA GLN A 234 -12.23 -6.38 12.18
C GLN A 234 -11.05 -6.45 11.22
N VAL A 235 -10.77 -5.34 10.54
CA VAL A 235 -9.75 -5.30 9.48
C VAL A 235 -8.70 -4.26 9.82
N VAL A 236 -7.43 -4.68 9.76
CA VAL A 236 -6.27 -3.79 9.79
C VAL A 236 -5.53 -3.88 8.47
N PHE A 237 -5.12 -2.74 7.93
CA PHE A 237 -4.30 -2.69 6.73
C PHE A 237 -3.12 -1.73 6.92
N ALA A 238 -1.94 -2.11 6.41
CA ALA A 238 -0.77 -1.24 6.31
C ALA A 238 -0.26 -1.18 4.87
N GLY A 239 0.12 0.03 4.42
CA GLY A 239 0.65 0.30 3.10
C GLY A 239 1.45 1.61 3.06
N ASP A 240 2.30 1.80 2.04
CA ASP A 240 3.20 2.96 1.94
C ASP A 240 2.97 3.81 0.68
N ASP A 241 2.30 3.29 -0.35
CA ASP A 241 2.21 3.93 -1.65
C ASP A 241 0.81 4.52 -1.94
N THR A 242 0.72 5.28 -3.00
CA THR A 242 -0.53 5.87 -3.52
C THR A 242 -1.56 4.80 -3.90
N THR A 243 -1.11 3.61 -4.31
CA THR A 243 -1.99 2.47 -4.61
C THR A 243 -2.67 1.88 -3.38
N ASP A 244 -2.17 2.17 -2.18
CA ASP A 244 -2.76 1.74 -0.91
C ASP A 244 -3.89 2.66 -0.45
N GLU A 245 -3.95 3.90 -0.96
CA GLU A 245 -5.05 4.83 -0.69
C GLU A 245 -6.42 4.24 -1.08
N ASP A 246 -6.47 3.36 -2.08
CA ASP A 246 -7.69 2.64 -2.47
C ASP A 246 -8.18 1.70 -1.35
N VAL A 247 -7.26 1.10 -0.58
CA VAL A 247 -7.60 0.24 0.57
C VAL A 247 -7.92 1.08 1.79
N PHE A 248 -7.18 2.19 2.01
CA PHE A 248 -7.50 3.12 3.08
C PHE A 248 -8.91 3.69 2.91
N GLU A 249 -9.31 4.07 1.67
CA GLU A 249 -10.66 4.53 1.36
C GLU A 249 -11.72 3.46 1.63
N LEU A 250 -11.48 2.22 1.19
CA LEU A 250 -12.38 1.08 1.41
C LEU A 250 -12.66 0.87 2.92
N LEU A 251 -11.65 1.04 3.75
CA LEU A 251 -11.69 0.75 5.19
C LEU A 251 -12.02 1.96 6.06
N GLN A 252 -12.22 3.14 5.46
CA GLN A 252 -12.49 4.37 6.19
C GLN A 252 -13.74 4.24 7.08
N GLY A 253 -13.58 4.47 8.37
CA GLY A 253 -14.65 4.37 9.37
C GLY A 253 -15.04 2.93 9.79
N ILE A 254 -14.44 1.90 9.20
CA ILE A 254 -14.76 0.49 9.50
C ILE A 254 -13.53 -0.35 9.85
N GLY A 255 -12.34 0.10 9.51
CA GLY A 255 -11.06 -0.56 9.79
C GLY A 255 -10.04 0.39 10.38
N VAL A 256 -8.90 -0.15 10.81
CA VAL A 256 -7.72 0.62 11.21
C VAL A 256 -6.66 0.48 10.14
N THR A 257 -6.15 1.61 9.66
CA THR A 257 -5.19 1.63 8.56
C THR A 257 -3.95 2.46 8.90
N PHE A 258 -2.79 2.00 8.42
CA PHE A 258 -1.49 2.61 8.67
C PHE A 258 -0.83 2.99 7.35
N ARG A 259 -0.57 4.29 7.14
CA ARG A 259 0.27 4.79 6.06
C ARG A 259 1.72 4.82 6.54
N VAL A 260 2.58 4.02 5.91
CA VAL A 260 4.02 4.08 6.16
C VAL A 260 4.61 5.27 5.41
N THR A 261 5.15 6.25 6.13
CA THR A 261 5.74 7.45 5.52
C THR A 261 6.60 8.20 6.53
N LYS A 262 7.66 8.85 6.02
CA LYS A 262 8.48 9.81 6.78
C LYS A 262 8.01 11.27 6.58
N ASP A 263 7.12 11.50 5.62
CA ASP A 263 6.57 12.82 5.36
C ASP A 263 5.31 13.06 6.22
N PRO A 264 5.38 13.91 7.25
CA PRO A 264 4.24 14.21 8.09
C PRO A 264 3.12 14.95 7.34
N ASN A 265 3.45 15.62 6.22
CA ASN A 265 2.51 16.43 5.45
C ASN A 265 1.80 15.65 4.35
N ILE A 266 2.14 14.37 4.13
CA ILE A 266 1.48 13.58 3.10
C ILE A 266 -0.03 13.51 3.36
N VAL A 267 -0.82 13.80 2.34
CA VAL A 267 -2.27 13.63 2.42
C VAL A 267 -2.60 12.18 2.22
N THR A 268 -3.33 11.60 3.18
CA THR A 268 -3.70 10.18 3.16
C THR A 268 -5.09 9.96 3.74
N LYS A 269 -5.77 8.90 3.29
CA LYS A 269 -7.04 8.40 3.86
C LYS A 269 -6.80 7.38 4.98
N ALA A 270 -5.55 7.03 5.28
CA ALA A 270 -5.22 6.13 6.37
C ALA A 270 -5.61 6.73 7.73
N THR A 271 -5.96 5.86 8.68
CA THR A 271 -6.30 6.26 10.05
C THR A 271 -5.08 6.86 10.77
N TYR A 272 -3.91 6.27 10.54
CA TYR A 272 -2.64 6.68 11.18
C TYR A 272 -1.49 6.68 10.20
N LYS A 273 -0.47 7.49 10.50
CA LYS A 273 0.84 7.47 9.84
C LYS A 273 1.84 6.78 10.75
N VAL A 274 2.70 5.96 10.17
CA VAL A 274 3.83 5.33 10.87
C VAL A 274 5.12 5.58 10.11
N PRO A 275 6.25 5.84 10.79
CA PRO A 275 7.43 6.41 10.14
C PRO A 275 8.26 5.39 9.33
N SER A 276 8.05 4.10 9.51
CA SER A 276 8.93 3.10 8.90
C SER A 276 8.36 1.68 8.91
N THR A 277 9.03 0.78 8.19
CA THR A 277 8.74 -0.67 8.21
C THR A 277 8.93 -1.30 9.59
N GLU A 278 9.84 -0.77 10.41
CA GLU A 278 10.04 -1.21 11.80
C GLU A 278 8.83 -0.89 12.68
N ALA A 279 8.15 0.23 12.41
CA ALA A 279 6.90 0.55 13.10
C ALA A 279 5.79 -0.44 12.73
N VAL A 280 5.72 -0.88 11.46
CA VAL A 280 4.82 -1.96 11.04
C VAL A 280 5.19 -3.26 11.76
N THR A 281 6.47 -3.61 11.86
CA THR A 281 6.93 -4.80 12.60
C THR A 281 6.43 -4.78 14.06
N LYS A 282 6.43 -3.63 14.73
CA LYS A 282 5.88 -3.51 16.09
C LYS A 282 4.36 -3.72 16.14
N VAL A 283 3.61 -3.26 15.11
CA VAL A 283 2.17 -3.59 14.98
C VAL A 283 1.99 -5.10 14.87
N LEU A 284 2.82 -5.78 14.05
CA LEU A 284 2.78 -7.23 13.92
C LEU A 284 3.10 -7.94 15.25
N GLN A 285 4.11 -7.50 15.98
CA GLN A 285 4.46 -8.05 17.31
C GLN A 285 3.33 -7.86 18.32
N TRP A 286 2.62 -6.73 18.27
CA TRP A 286 1.44 -6.52 19.09
C TRP A 286 0.33 -7.53 18.73
N VAL A 287 0.05 -7.74 17.43
CA VAL A 287 -0.93 -8.75 16.95
C VAL A 287 -0.51 -10.16 17.42
N ASP A 288 0.77 -10.51 17.26
CA ASP A 288 1.33 -11.79 17.71
C ASP A 288 1.08 -12.00 19.20
N LYS A 289 1.44 -11.04 20.04
CA LYS A 289 1.20 -11.07 21.49
C LYS A 289 -0.29 -11.17 21.84
N LYS A 290 -1.16 -10.42 21.13
CA LYS A 290 -2.61 -10.35 21.40
C LYS A 290 -3.32 -11.67 21.10
N PHE A 291 -2.94 -12.36 20.04
CA PHE A 291 -3.60 -13.59 19.57
C PHE A 291 -2.85 -14.85 19.97
N GLY A 292 -1.54 -14.78 20.24
CA GLY A 292 -0.71 -15.92 20.67
C GLY A 292 -0.93 -16.36 22.11
N ASN A 293 -1.50 -15.52 22.95
CA ASN A 293 -1.79 -15.82 24.37
C ASN A 293 -3.23 -16.33 24.61
N LYS A 294 -3.93 -16.74 23.55
CA LYS A 294 -5.28 -17.33 23.61
C LYS A 294 -5.22 -18.83 23.22
#